data_1aeb79f30e12cfeb0b2e6fa907a687b6
#
_entry.id   1aeb79f30e12cfeb0b2e6fa907a687b6
#
_cell.length_a   1.000
_cell.length_b   1.000
_cell.length_c   1.000
_cell.angle_alpha   90.00
_cell.angle_beta   90.00
_cell.angle_gamma   90.00
#
_symmetry.space_group_name_H-M   'P 1'
#
loop_
_entity.id
_entity.type
_entity.pdbx_description
1 polymer ?
#
loop_
_entity_poly.entity_id
_entity_poly.type
_entity_poly.pdbx_seq_one_letter_code
_entity_poly.pdbx_strand_id
1 'polypeptide(L)'
;SDVCSSDLVHTTGPGIYNWDDIWIWAANTDTISRTISLYFGAHSSIGDQVVGSYDLPPGGAPVLICPGLFLQNSGVVEAYASIANKINLTGYVNRCTV
;
A
#
# COMPACT_ATOMS: atom_id res chain seq x y z
N SER A 1 -10.04 -0.48 -2.55
CA SER A 1 -10.66 -1.35 -1.56
C SER A 1 -10.39 -0.87 -0.15
N ASP A 2 -11.27 -1.22 0.77
CA ASP A 2 -11.13 -0.82 2.17
C ASP A 2 -10.05 -1.63 2.87
N VAL A 3 -9.27 -0.97 3.71
CA VAL A 3 -8.25 -1.64 4.53
C VAL A 3 -8.88 -2.14 5.82
N CYS A 4 -8.78 -3.43 6.06
CA CYS A 4 -9.30 -4.09 7.25
C CYS A 4 -8.18 -4.38 8.24
N SER A 5 -7.59 -3.37 8.83
CA SER A 5 -6.44 -3.35 9.72
C SER A 5 -5.15 -3.87 9.07
N SER A 6 -5.12 -5.07 8.50
CA SER A 6 -3.94 -5.59 7.78
C SER A 6 -4.44 -6.36 6.56
N ASP A 7 -4.05 -5.92 5.36
CA ASP A 7 -4.54 -6.48 4.11
C ASP A 7 -3.43 -6.72 3.10
N LEU A 8 -3.58 -7.80 2.33
CA LEU A 8 -2.78 -8.02 1.12
C LEU A 8 -3.30 -7.11 0.01
N VAL A 9 -2.43 -6.24 -0.49
CA VAL A 9 -2.79 -5.27 -1.54
C VAL A 9 -2.43 -5.80 -2.92
N HIS A 10 -1.24 -6.39 -3.05
CA HIS A 10 -0.73 -6.82 -4.35
C HIS A 10 0.36 -7.87 -4.18
N THR A 11 0.46 -8.76 -5.17
CA THR A 11 1.58 -9.71 -5.29
C THR A 11 2.19 -9.56 -6.68
N THR A 12 3.51 -9.40 -6.74
CA THR A 12 4.20 -9.24 -8.01
C THR A 12 4.36 -10.59 -8.72
N GLY A 13 4.68 -10.53 -10.02
CA GLY A 13 5.02 -11.74 -10.77
C GLY A 13 6.29 -12.40 -10.27
N PRO A 14 6.50 -13.70 -10.60
CA PRO A 14 7.68 -14.44 -10.19
C PRO A 14 8.91 -14.04 -10.99
N GLY A 15 10.10 -14.29 -10.42
CA GLY A 15 11.37 -14.10 -11.07
C GLY A 15 11.92 -12.68 -10.97
N ILE A 16 13.13 -12.51 -11.50
CA ILE A 16 13.90 -11.26 -11.37
C ILE A 16 13.98 -10.47 -12.68
N TYR A 17 13.38 -10.98 -13.76
CA TYR A 17 13.39 -10.32 -15.08
C TYR A 17 12.14 -9.46 -15.31
N ASN A 18 11.20 -9.53 -14.41
CA ASN A 18 9.99 -8.71 -14.40
C ASN A 18 9.92 -7.97 -13.07
N TRP A 19 9.42 -6.76 -13.11
CA TRP A 19 9.14 -6.02 -11.87
C TRP A 19 7.86 -5.21 -12.04
N ASP A 20 7.23 -4.92 -10.92
CA ASP A 20 6.03 -4.09 -10.86
C ASP A 20 6.41 -2.73 -10.29
N ASP A 21 6.03 -1.69 -11.00
CA ASP A 21 6.14 -0.30 -10.59
C ASP A 21 4.79 0.08 -9.98
N ILE A 22 4.76 0.31 -8.66
CA ILE A 22 3.53 0.31 -7.88
C ILE A 22 3.13 1.72 -7.49
N TRP A 23 1.91 2.09 -7.83
CA TRP A 23 1.32 3.40 -7.51
C TRP A 23 0.07 3.19 -6.68
N ILE A 24 0.03 3.77 -5.47
CA ILE A 24 -1.09 3.61 -4.55
C ILE A 24 -1.49 4.97 -3.98
N TRP A 25 -2.80 5.26 -4.04
CA TRP A 25 -3.42 6.38 -3.34
C TRP A 25 -4.26 5.84 -2.19
N ALA A 26 -4.30 6.59 -1.10
CA ALA A 26 -5.12 6.26 0.07
C ALA A 26 -6.08 7.41 0.36
N ALA A 27 -7.33 7.08 0.66
CA ALA A 27 -8.35 8.04 1.04
C ALA A 27 -8.91 7.67 2.41
N ASN A 28 -8.91 8.62 3.34
CA ASN A 28 -9.49 8.44 4.67
C ASN A 28 -10.94 8.87 4.65
N THR A 29 -11.86 7.92 4.79
CA THR A 29 -13.30 8.18 4.76
C THR A 29 -13.89 8.46 6.14
N ASP A 30 -13.06 8.50 7.19
CA ASP A 30 -13.51 8.83 8.53
C ASP A 30 -13.63 10.35 8.71
N THR A 31 -14.17 10.76 9.85
CA THR A 31 -14.34 12.17 10.23
C THR A 31 -13.14 12.71 11.00
N ILE A 32 -12.17 11.85 11.36
CA ILE A 32 -10.94 12.25 12.05
C ILE A 32 -9.74 11.66 11.29
N SER A 33 -8.55 12.18 11.54
CA SER A 33 -7.32 11.68 10.92
C SER A 33 -7.06 10.23 11.29
N ARG A 34 -6.58 9.45 10.33
CA ARG A 34 -6.19 8.04 10.51
C ARG A 34 -4.83 7.82 9.88
N THR A 35 -4.13 6.78 10.33
CA THR A 35 -2.82 6.45 9.78
C THR A 35 -2.85 5.21 8.92
N ILE A 36 -1.97 5.17 7.92
CA ILE A 36 -1.76 4.04 7.03
C ILE A 36 -0.27 3.71 6.97
N SER A 37 0.05 2.44 6.95
CA SER A 37 1.41 1.94 6.71
C SER A 37 1.39 0.97 5.55
N LEU A 38 2.44 0.99 4.74
CA LEU A 38 2.65 0.03 3.66
C LEU A 38 3.93 -0.75 3.90
N TYR A 39 3.88 -2.04 3.59
CA TYR A 39 5.00 -2.96 3.69
C TYR A 39 5.21 -3.64 2.35
N PHE A 40 6.43 -3.65 1.87
CA PHE A 40 6.86 -4.51 0.77
C PHE A 40 7.37 -5.81 1.37
N GLY A 41 6.41 -6.67 1.74
CA GLY A 41 6.62 -7.87 2.51
C GLY A 41 5.50 -8.04 3.53
N ALA A 42 5.82 -8.48 4.73
CA ALA A 42 4.83 -8.72 5.78
C ALA A 42 4.72 -7.54 6.74
N HIS A 43 3.51 -7.19 7.12
CA HIS A 43 3.25 -6.15 8.12
C HIS A 43 3.90 -6.47 9.48
N SER A 44 4.16 -7.73 9.77
CA SER A 44 4.86 -8.16 10.99
C SER A 44 6.36 -7.87 10.97
N SER A 45 6.93 -7.47 9.83
CA SER A 45 8.36 -7.23 9.68
C SER A 45 8.62 -5.75 9.44
N ILE A 46 9.13 -5.06 10.45
CA ILE A 46 9.41 -3.61 10.34
C ILE A 46 10.47 -3.30 9.27
N GLY A 47 11.33 -4.26 8.95
CA GLY A 47 12.31 -4.10 7.88
C GLY A 47 11.70 -3.99 6.50
N ASP A 48 10.45 -4.42 6.31
CA ASP A 48 9.73 -4.36 5.04
C ASP A 48 8.87 -3.09 4.92
N GLN A 49 8.84 -2.25 5.94
CA GLN A 49 8.00 -1.05 5.93
C GLN A 49 8.55 0.01 4.97
N VAL A 50 7.75 0.44 4.02
CA VAL A 50 8.10 1.49 3.05
C VAL A 50 7.34 2.79 3.31
N VAL A 51 6.19 2.72 3.98
CA VAL A 51 5.45 3.90 4.44
C VAL A 51 5.10 3.65 5.91
N GLY A 52 5.61 4.48 6.81
CA GLY A 52 5.43 4.31 8.24
C GLY A 52 4.41 5.27 8.82
N SER A 53 3.26 4.75 9.27
CA SER A 53 2.24 5.51 10.01
C SER A 53 1.94 6.89 9.42
N TYR A 54 1.68 6.94 8.12
CA TYR A 54 1.40 8.20 7.42
C TYR A 54 0.01 8.71 7.80
N ASP A 55 -0.06 9.96 8.26
CA ASP A 55 -1.31 10.61 8.64
C ASP A 55 -2.12 11.00 7.41
N LEU A 56 -3.36 10.49 7.33
CA LEU A 56 -4.32 10.86 6.31
C LEU A 56 -5.37 11.77 6.92
N PRO A 57 -5.55 12.99 6.40
CA PRO A 57 -6.60 13.87 6.89
C PRO A 57 -7.98 13.32 6.53
N PRO A 58 -9.03 13.67 7.30
CA PRO A 58 -10.40 13.26 6.96
C PRO A 58 -10.89 13.94 5.69
N GLY A 59 -11.99 13.44 5.14
CA GLY A 59 -12.65 14.07 4.00
C GLY A 59 -12.66 13.25 2.73
N GLY A 60 -11.95 12.11 2.69
CA GLY A 60 -12.02 11.17 1.57
C GLY A 60 -11.22 11.56 0.33
N ALA A 61 -10.40 12.60 0.38
CA ALA A 61 -9.56 12.96 -0.76
C ALA A 61 -8.39 11.98 -0.90
N PRO A 62 -8.13 11.43 -2.10
CA PRO A 62 -7.03 10.50 -2.29
C PRO A 62 -5.67 11.20 -2.18
N VAL A 63 -4.76 10.57 -1.44
CA VAL A 63 -3.38 11.04 -1.24
C VAL A 63 -2.44 9.99 -1.81
N LEU A 64 -1.48 10.40 -2.63
CA LEU A 64 -0.48 9.50 -3.19
C LEU A 64 0.51 9.09 -2.09
N ILE A 65 0.49 7.82 -1.71
CA ILE A 65 1.36 7.31 -0.65
C ILE A 65 2.45 6.37 -1.17
N CYS A 66 2.29 5.84 -2.38
CA CYS A 66 3.31 5.00 -3.03
C CYS A 66 3.54 5.51 -4.45
N PRO A 67 4.58 6.32 -4.68
CA PRO A 67 4.81 6.99 -5.96
C PRO A 67 5.74 6.19 -6.89
N GLY A 68 5.33 4.99 -7.29
CA GLY A 68 6.08 4.21 -8.26
C GLY A 68 7.28 3.49 -7.68
N LEU A 69 7.10 2.74 -6.62
CA LEU A 69 8.17 1.93 -6.04
C LEU A 69 8.20 0.54 -6.68
N PHE A 70 9.41 0.00 -6.86
CA PHE A 70 9.61 -1.29 -7.53
C PHE A 70 9.51 -2.45 -6.57
N LEU A 71 8.89 -3.54 -7.05
CA LEU A 71 8.89 -4.81 -6.33
C LEU A 71 8.89 -5.94 -7.36
N GLN A 72 9.54 -7.05 -7.04
CA GLN A 72 9.67 -8.19 -7.95
C GLN A 72 9.77 -9.51 -7.19
N ASN A 73 9.87 -10.62 -7.91
CA ASN A 73 10.15 -11.95 -7.40
C ASN A 73 9.08 -12.43 -6.42
N SER A 74 7.81 -12.36 -6.83
CA SER A 74 6.66 -12.75 -6.02
C SER A 74 6.57 -11.99 -4.71
N GLY A 75 7.12 -10.78 -4.65
CA GLY A 75 7.01 -9.91 -3.50
C GLY A 75 5.58 -9.47 -3.26
N VAL A 76 5.22 -9.25 -2.01
CA VAL A 76 3.87 -8.87 -1.62
C VAL A 76 3.84 -7.45 -1.07
N VAL A 77 2.72 -6.76 -1.29
CA VAL A 77 2.46 -5.46 -0.68
C VAL A 77 1.33 -5.65 0.32
N GLU A 78 1.60 -5.32 1.58
CA GLU A 78 0.59 -5.33 2.63
C GLU A 78 0.38 -3.94 3.17
N ALA A 79 -0.87 -3.64 3.56
CA ALA A 79 -1.24 -2.38 4.17
C ALA A 79 -1.75 -2.62 5.58
N TYR A 80 -1.48 -1.67 6.46
CA TYR A 80 -2.00 -1.68 7.83
C TYR A 80 -2.58 -0.31 8.16
N ALA A 81 -3.83 -0.29 8.61
CA ALA A 81 -4.52 0.94 8.98
C ALA A 81 -4.77 0.98 10.49
N SER A 82 -4.77 2.18 11.07
CA SER A 82 -5.04 2.37 12.49
C SER A 82 -6.49 2.03 12.88
N ILE A 83 -7.38 1.94 11.90
CA ILE A 83 -8.77 1.52 12.11
C ILE A 83 -9.26 0.77 10.87
N ALA A 84 -10.11 -0.25 11.10
CA ALA A 84 -10.68 -1.04 10.01
C ALA A 84 -11.75 -0.26 9.23
N ASN A 85 -11.82 -0.49 7.91
CA ASN A 85 -12.90 -0.07 7.01
C ASN A 85 -13.09 1.45 6.87
N LYS A 86 -12.06 2.26 7.16
CA LYS A 86 -12.13 3.71 7.00
C LYS A 86 -11.17 4.24 5.95
N ILE A 87 -10.15 3.48 5.59
CA ILE A 87 -9.16 3.88 4.59
C ILE A 87 -9.37 3.04 3.34
N ASN A 88 -9.53 3.71 2.21
CA ASN A 88 -9.75 3.10 0.91
C ASN A 88 -8.48 3.26 0.07
N LEU A 89 -7.96 2.16 -0.44
CA LEU A 89 -6.79 2.16 -1.32
C LEU A 89 -7.21 1.99 -2.76
N THR A 90 -6.59 2.76 -3.64
CA THR A 90 -6.75 2.64 -5.08
C THR A 90 -5.41 2.89 -5.75
N GLY A 91 -5.23 2.36 -6.96
CA GLY A 91 -3.98 2.56 -7.66
C GLY A 91 -3.84 1.63 -8.85
N TYR A 92 -2.61 1.53 -9.32
CA TYR A 92 -2.29 0.65 -10.44
C TYR A 92 -0.82 0.23 -10.37
N VAL A 93 -0.48 -0.77 -11.16
CA VAL A 93 0.91 -1.21 -11.33
C VAL A 93 1.25 -1.17 -12.82
N ASN A 94 2.49 -0.77 -13.10
CA ASN A 94 3.10 -0.92 -14.42
C ASN A 94 4.04 -2.11 -14.36
N ARG A 95 3.73 -3.17 -15.09
CA ARG A 95 4.60 -4.34 -15.15
C ARG A 95 5.64 -4.14 -16.23
N CYS A 96 6.89 -4.18 -15.83
CA CYS A 96 8.03 -4.01 -16.71
C CYS A 96 8.74 -5.34 -16.89
N THR A 97 9.21 -5.60 -18.12
CA THR A 97 9.90 -6.83 -18.48
C THR A 97 11.23 -6.50 -19.14
N VAL A 98 12.26 -7.20 -18.73
CA VAL A 98 13.57 -7.09 -19.38
C VAL A 98 13.60 -7.92 -20.65
#